data_725ec605511c025a0c841d65631c7b14
#
_entry.id   725ec605511c025a0c841d65631c7b14
#
_cell.length_a   1.000
_cell.length_b   1.000
_cell.length_c   1.000
_cell.angle_alpha   90.00
_cell.angle_beta   90.00
_cell.angle_gamma   90.00
#
_symmetry.space_group_name_H-M   'P 1'
#
loop_
_entity.id
_entity.type
_entity.pdbx_description
1 polymer ?
#
loop_
_entity_poly.entity_id
_entity_poly.type
_entity_poly.pdbx_seq_one_letter_code
_entity_poly.pdbx_strand_id
1 'polypeptide(L)'
;MVELLHSPNFNLTHKGGPDIYFAGNGLSSDAMLEVIELVKDKDFSINVISKSGTTTEPAVAFRIFKALLEEKYGKEGARRRIYATTDAHKGALKGLADAEGYEEFVVPDAVGGRYSVLTAVGLLPIACAGVDIAALMEGAAQAMEALAAPGADNPAWQYAAARHALYTQGKKVELLVGYEPYLPLLWRVVEAALRRDRGQGRQGPLPRQRGVHRRPALHGPVHPGGRAGLMLETGGALRAAACGS
;
A
#
# COMPACT_ATOMS: atom_id res chain seq x y z
N MET A 1 -3.42 1.99 2.17
CA MET A 1 -3.86 1.81 3.58
C MET A 1 -4.64 3.01 4.09
N VAL A 2 -4.20 4.27 3.92
CA VAL A 2 -5.01 5.45 4.32
C VAL A 2 -6.42 5.39 3.73
N GLU A 3 -6.55 5.26 2.41
CA GLU A 3 -7.83 5.14 1.73
C GLU A 3 -8.65 3.89 2.13
N LEU A 4 -7.98 2.79 2.51
CA LEU A 4 -8.64 1.58 3.00
C LEU A 4 -9.22 1.77 4.39
N LEU A 5 -8.48 2.43 5.28
CA LEU A 5 -8.85 2.61 6.69
C LEU A 5 -9.82 3.77 6.91
N HIS A 6 -9.88 4.70 5.98
CA HIS A 6 -10.82 5.83 5.98
C HIS A 6 -11.76 5.78 4.77
N SER A 7 -11.34 6.40 3.67
CA SER A 7 -12.09 6.44 2.40
C SER A 7 -11.21 7.04 1.30
N PRO A 8 -11.50 6.79 0.01
CA PRO A 8 -10.89 7.51 -1.10
C PRO A 8 -11.13 9.02 -1.07
N ASN A 9 -12.17 9.45 -0.35
CA ASN A 9 -12.51 10.86 -0.17
C ASN A 9 -11.95 11.45 1.14
N PHE A 10 -10.93 10.81 1.75
CA PHE A 10 -10.35 11.19 3.02
C PHE A 10 -10.12 12.70 3.15
N ASN A 11 -9.40 13.30 2.20
CA ASN A 11 -9.09 14.74 2.22
C ASN A 11 -10.32 15.66 2.18
N LEU A 12 -11.47 15.17 1.73
CA LEU A 12 -12.73 15.92 1.68
C LEU A 12 -13.56 15.73 2.93
N THR A 13 -13.51 14.56 3.53
CA THR A 13 -14.39 14.15 4.64
C THR A 13 -13.75 14.26 6.01
N HIS A 14 -12.41 14.13 6.09
CA HIS A 14 -11.66 14.23 7.34
C HIS A 14 -11.41 15.70 7.70
N LYS A 15 -11.83 16.11 8.92
CA LYS A 15 -11.75 17.52 9.36
C LYS A 15 -10.75 17.74 10.51
N GLY A 16 -10.16 16.68 11.05
CA GLY A 16 -9.35 16.73 12.27
C GLY A 16 -7.85 16.54 12.10
N GLY A 17 -7.33 16.52 10.86
CA GLY A 17 -5.90 16.28 10.59
C GLY A 17 -5.47 16.80 9.23
N PRO A 18 -4.21 16.53 8.83
CA PRO A 18 -3.67 16.98 7.56
C PRO A 18 -4.30 16.22 6.38
N ASP A 19 -4.45 16.91 5.27
CA ASP A 19 -4.70 16.27 3.98
C ASP A 19 -3.47 15.44 3.58
N ILE A 20 -3.67 14.28 2.96
CA ILE A 20 -2.59 13.40 2.51
C ILE A 20 -2.68 13.23 1.00
N TYR A 21 -1.61 13.57 0.31
CA TYR A 21 -1.47 13.43 -1.13
C TYR A 21 -0.30 12.49 -1.45
N PHE A 22 -0.46 11.66 -2.46
CA PHE A 22 0.56 10.70 -2.90
C PHE A 22 1.10 11.12 -4.27
N ALA A 23 2.42 11.28 -4.38
CA ALA A 23 3.11 11.62 -5.61
C ALA A 23 4.30 10.66 -5.84
N GLY A 24 4.80 10.58 -7.07
CA GLY A 24 5.96 9.74 -7.39
C GLY A 24 5.64 8.25 -7.57
N ASN A 25 4.41 7.92 -7.88
CA ASN A 25 3.99 6.57 -8.31
C ASN A 25 4.05 6.37 -9.82
N GLY A 26 4.42 7.41 -10.57
CA GLY A 26 4.57 7.45 -12.01
C GLY A 26 5.34 8.69 -12.46
N LEU A 27 5.57 8.82 -13.77
CA LEU A 27 6.29 9.93 -14.40
C LEU A 27 5.35 10.87 -15.19
N SER A 28 4.04 10.79 -14.96
CA SER A 28 3.07 11.68 -15.60
C SER A 28 3.26 13.13 -15.10
N SER A 29 3.55 14.03 -16.03
CA SER A 29 3.63 15.47 -15.75
C SER A 29 2.29 16.04 -15.31
N ASP A 30 1.20 15.61 -15.92
CA ASP A 30 -0.14 16.11 -15.61
C ASP A 30 -0.55 15.73 -14.18
N ALA A 31 -0.36 14.47 -13.80
CA ALA A 31 -0.61 14.02 -12.43
C ALA A 31 0.27 14.74 -11.41
N MET A 32 1.50 15.08 -11.77
CA MET A 32 2.39 15.84 -10.90
C MET A 32 1.91 17.27 -10.74
N LEU A 33 1.51 17.93 -11.83
CA LEU A 33 0.97 19.29 -11.82
C LEU A 33 -0.31 19.37 -10.99
N GLU A 34 -1.20 18.40 -11.08
CA GLU A 34 -2.40 18.33 -10.23
C GLU A 34 -2.07 18.34 -8.74
N VAL A 35 -1.08 17.54 -8.31
CA VAL A 35 -0.68 17.52 -6.91
C VAL A 35 -0.01 18.84 -6.50
N ILE A 36 0.81 19.45 -7.37
CA ILE A 36 1.40 20.76 -7.14
C ILE A 36 0.32 21.81 -6.92
N GLU A 37 -0.69 21.86 -7.79
CA GLU A 37 -1.80 22.80 -7.65
C GLU A 37 -2.58 22.62 -6.35
N LEU A 38 -2.72 21.37 -5.86
CA LEU A 38 -3.40 21.08 -4.62
C LEU A 38 -2.62 21.52 -3.37
N VAL A 39 -1.27 21.60 -3.43
CA VAL A 39 -0.43 21.86 -2.25
C VAL A 39 0.27 23.22 -2.25
N LYS A 40 0.41 23.90 -3.41
CA LYS A 40 1.21 25.13 -3.53
C LYS A 40 0.82 26.24 -2.55
N ASP A 41 -0.48 26.40 -2.29
CA ASP A 41 -1.01 27.43 -1.41
C ASP A 41 -1.22 26.93 0.05
N LYS A 42 -0.99 25.64 0.31
CA LYS A 42 -1.13 25.05 1.64
C LYS A 42 0.20 24.99 2.36
N ASP A 43 0.16 24.96 3.68
CA ASP A 43 1.28 24.47 4.49
C ASP A 43 1.43 22.98 4.24
N PHE A 44 2.62 22.52 3.83
CA PHE A 44 2.85 21.12 3.58
C PHE A 44 4.23 20.63 4.05
N SER A 45 4.32 19.35 4.27
CA SER A 45 5.55 18.61 4.57
C SER A 45 5.68 17.44 3.60
N ILE A 46 6.88 16.92 3.43
CA ILE A 46 7.17 15.79 2.55
C ILE A 46 7.63 14.62 3.39
N ASN A 47 7.01 13.44 3.19
CA ASN A 47 7.58 12.17 3.58
C ASN A 47 8.09 11.47 2.32
N VAL A 48 9.40 11.48 2.11
CA VAL A 48 10.02 10.77 0.99
C VAL A 48 10.35 9.34 1.40
N ILE A 49 9.80 8.37 0.67
CA ILE A 49 9.92 6.95 0.99
C ILE A 49 10.69 6.23 -0.12
N SER A 50 11.91 5.84 0.15
CA SER A 50 12.70 5.03 -0.77
C SER A 50 13.85 4.34 -0.03
N LYS A 51 13.88 3.00 0.00
CA LYS A 51 14.93 2.25 0.68
C LYS A 51 16.29 2.47 0.02
N SER A 52 16.38 2.39 -1.30
CA SER A 52 17.64 2.62 -2.04
C SER A 52 17.91 4.10 -2.34
N GLY A 53 16.88 4.92 -2.42
CA GLY A 53 16.97 6.29 -2.92
C GLY A 53 17.19 6.42 -4.44
N THR A 54 17.26 5.30 -5.17
CA THR A 54 17.58 5.28 -6.62
C THR A 54 16.37 5.02 -7.52
N THR A 55 15.20 4.78 -6.94
CA THR A 55 13.96 4.62 -7.72
C THR A 55 13.61 5.95 -8.37
N THR A 56 13.47 5.94 -9.71
CA THR A 56 13.37 7.16 -10.52
C THR A 56 12.15 8.00 -10.19
N GLU A 57 10.98 7.38 -10.12
CA GLU A 57 9.70 8.07 -9.94
C GLU A 57 9.66 8.89 -8.64
N PRO A 58 9.90 8.31 -7.45
CA PRO A 58 9.93 9.10 -6.21
C PRO A 58 11.11 10.08 -6.17
N ALA A 59 12.24 9.79 -6.82
CA ALA A 59 13.38 10.70 -6.84
C ALA A 59 13.08 11.98 -7.65
N VAL A 60 12.39 11.85 -8.79
CA VAL A 60 11.94 13.01 -9.59
C VAL A 60 10.91 13.81 -8.82
N ALA A 61 9.89 13.16 -8.28
CA ALA A 61 8.86 13.82 -7.49
C ALA A 61 9.48 14.56 -6.29
N PHE A 62 10.38 13.92 -5.56
CA PHE A 62 11.04 14.54 -4.41
C PHE A 62 11.81 15.80 -4.78
N ARG A 63 12.55 15.82 -5.90
CA ARG A 63 13.27 17.02 -6.35
C ARG A 63 12.33 18.19 -6.62
N ILE A 64 11.18 17.93 -7.25
CA ILE A 64 10.18 18.94 -7.57
C ILE A 64 9.59 19.52 -6.28
N PHE A 65 9.09 18.67 -5.38
CA PHE A 65 8.46 19.13 -4.15
C PHE A 65 9.46 19.71 -3.15
N LYS A 66 10.73 19.25 -3.13
CA LYS A 66 11.80 19.89 -2.36
C LYS A 66 12.02 21.33 -2.83
N ALA A 67 12.10 21.55 -4.14
CA ALA A 67 12.27 22.90 -4.69
C ALA A 67 11.11 23.83 -4.30
N LEU A 68 9.87 23.34 -4.35
CA LEU A 68 8.69 24.09 -3.89
C LEU A 68 8.74 24.41 -2.39
N LEU A 69 9.22 23.49 -1.55
CA LEU A 69 9.41 23.74 -0.13
C LEU A 69 10.50 24.79 0.12
N GLU A 70 11.62 24.70 -0.60
CA GLU A 70 12.73 25.65 -0.46
C GLU A 70 12.33 27.05 -0.95
N GLU A 71 11.54 27.15 -2.01
CA GLU A 71 10.97 28.42 -2.47
C GLU A 71 10.05 29.05 -1.42
N LYS A 72 9.19 28.22 -0.81
CA LYS A 72 8.16 28.69 0.14
C LYS A 72 8.71 29.02 1.53
N TYR A 73 9.65 28.22 2.05
CA TYR A 73 10.10 28.30 3.44
C TYR A 73 11.60 28.57 3.61
N GLY A 74 12.34 28.72 2.51
CA GLY A 74 13.79 28.72 2.53
C GLY A 74 14.39 27.36 2.90
N LYS A 75 15.71 27.20 2.78
CA LYS A 75 16.39 25.91 3.02
C LYS A 75 16.14 25.36 4.43
N GLU A 76 16.30 26.20 5.46
CA GLU A 76 16.12 25.77 6.85
C GLU A 76 14.67 25.42 7.19
N GLY A 77 13.71 26.17 6.65
CA GLY A 77 12.29 25.84 6.81
C GLY A 77 11.90 24.58 6.09
N ALA A 78 12.40 24.36 4.88
CA ALA A 78 12.18 23.14 4.10
C ALA A 78 12.78 21.91 4.79
N ARG A 79 14.02 22.01 5.32
CA ARG A 79 14.69 20.94 6.05
C ARG A 79 13.84 20.35 7.18
N ARG A 80 13.18 21.20 7.94
CA ARG A 80 12.32 20.79 9.07
C ARG A 80 10.98 20.20 8.67
N ARG A 81 10.68 20.21 7.38
CA ARG A 81 9.41 19.71 6.79
C ARG A 81 9.61 18.50 5.88
N ILE A 82 10.86 17.99 5.81
CA ILE A 82 11.20 16.80 5.04
C ILE A 82 11.54 15.68 5.99
N TYR A 83 10.82 14.57 5.84
CA TYR A 83 11.00 13.32 6.56
C TYR A 83 11.48 12.26 5.58
N ALA A 84 12.57 11.55 5.88
CA ALA A 84 13.13 10.52 5.02
C ALA A 84 12.87 9.13 5.58
N THR A 85 12.01 8.36 4.93
CA THR A 85 11.79 6.95 5.26
C THR A 85 12.66 6.09 4.37
N THR A 86 13.80 5.62 4.88
CA THR A 86 14.86 5.02 4.08
C THR A 86 15.62 3.89 4.81
N ASP A 87 16.68 3.39 4.20
CA ASP A 87 17.60 2.41 4.81
C ASP A 87 18.37 3.05 5.98
N ALA A 88 18.77 2.22 6.97
CA ALA A 88 19.48 2.71 8.15
C ALA A 88 20.92 3.15 7.84
N HIS A 89 21.59 2.56 6.85
CA HIS A 89 23.03 2.67 6.68
C HIS A 89 23.47 3.07 5.28
N LYS A 90 22.66 2.86 4.25
CA LYS A 90 23.08 2.98 2.85
C LYS A 90 21.96 3.47 1.94
N GLY A 91 22.36 3.95 0.79
CA GLY A 91 21.46 4.42 -0.26
C GLY A 91 21.56 5.92 -0.48
N ALA A 92 21.15 6.36 -1.68
CA ALA A 92 21.26 7.76 -2.07
C ALA A 92 20.38 8.68 -1.20
N LEU A 93 19.19 8.22 -0.80
CA LEU A 93 18.33 9.00 0.08
C LEU A 93 18.89 9.09 1.50
N LYS A 94 19.51 8.01 2.03
CA LYS A 94 20.18 8.03 3.33
C LYS A 94 21.33 9.04 3.33
N GLY A 95 22.23 8.98 2.34
CA GLY A 95 23.33 9.94 2.24
C GLY A 95 22.86 11.40 2.10
N LEU A 96 21.76 11.64 1.40
CA LEU A 96 21.16 12.96 1.31
C LEU A 96 20.54 13.40 2.63
N ALA A 97 19.83 12.52 3.33
CA ALA A 97 19.21 12.82 4.62
C ALA A 97 20.25 13.17 5.68
N ASP A 98 21.36 12.43 5.73
CA ASP A 98 22.49 12.73 6.61
C ASP A 98 23.12 14.10 6.29
N ALA A 99 23.35 14.38 5.01
CA ALA A 99 24.00 15.63 4.58
C ALA A 99 23.14 16.87 4.82
N GLU A 100 21.84 16.76 4.61
CA GLU A 100 20.89 17.88 4.78
C GLU A 100 20.27 17.92 6.19
N GLY A 101 20.45 16.89 7.01
CA GLY A 101 19.92 16.77 8.36
C GLY A 101 18.40 16.60 8.41
N TYR A 102 17.84 15.77 7.55
CA TYR A 102 16.41 15.43 7.59
C TYR A 102 16.11 14.51 8.76
N GLU A 103 14.88 14.55 9.28
CA GLU A 103 14.42 13.56 10.23
C GLU A 103 14.18 12.22 9.50
N GLU A 104 14.69 11.12 10.08
CA GLU A 104 14.74 9.84 9.43
C GLU A 104 13.88 8.79 10.12
N PHE A 105 13.23 7.95 9.30
CA PHE A 105 12.52 6.75 9.70
C PHE A 105 13.13 5.54 9.00
N VAL A 106 13.52 4.54 9.78
CA VAL A 106 14.24 3.39 9.26
C VAL A 106 13.31 2.33 8.69
N VAL A 107 13.62 1.86 7.49
CA VAL A 107 13.03 0.65 6.91
C VAL A 107 13.93 -0.53 7.25
N PRO A 108 13.47 -1.51 8.06
CA PRO A 108 14.30 -2.64 8.46
C PRO A 108 14.85 -3.43 7.26
N ASP A 109 16.10 -3.87 7.34
CA ASP A 109 16.77 -4.58 6.24
C ASP A 109 16.09 -5.90 5.87
N ALA A 110 15.60 -6.63 6.88
CA ALA A 110 14.90 -7.89 6.68
C ALA A 110 13.52 -7.75 6.02
N VAL A 111 12.97 -6.51 5.93
CA VAL A 111 11.64 -6.26 5.38
C VAL A 111 11.74 -5.79 3.93
N GLY A 112 11.21 -6.59 3.02
CA GLY A 112 11.05 -6.20 1.61
C GLY A 112 9.93 -5.19 1.41
N GLY A 113 10.01 -4.36 0.36
CA GLY A 113 9.05 -3.30 0.08
C GLY A 113 7.57 -3.72 0.12
N ARG A 114 7.25 -4.93 -0.33
CA ARG A 114 5.86 -5.46 -0.35
C ARG A 114 5.31 -5.83 1.02
N TYR A 115 6.19 -6.00 2.00
CA TYR A 115 5.85 -6.37 3.38
C TYR A 115 6.04 -5.20 4.36
N SER A 116 6.36 -4.01 3.85
CA SER A 116 6.76 -2.87 4.67
C SER A 116 5.60 -2.01 5.20
N VAL A 117 4.35 -2.37 4.92
CA VAL A 117 3.19 -1.58 5.34
C VAL A 117 3.08 -1.42 6.86
N LEU A 118 3.53 -2.39 7.64
CA LEU A 118 3.60 -2.35 9.11
C LEU A 118 4.98 -1.88 9.63
N THR A 119 5.72 -1.16 8.81
CA THR A 119 6.92 -0.42 9.21
C THR A 119 6.68 1.08 9.06
N ALA A 120 7.67 1.91 9.31
CA ALA A 120 7.57 3.36 9.10
C ALA A 120 7.05 3.75 7.70
N VAL A 121 7.26 2.89 6.69
CA VAL A 121 6.75 3.11 5.31
C VAL A 121 5.23 3.31 5.27
N GLY A 122 4.49 2.50 6.00
CA GLY A 122 3.02 2.62 6.05
C GLY A 122 2.52 3.28 7.32
N LEU A 123 3.17 3.03 8.47
CA LEU A 123 2.70 3.53 9.76
C LEU A 123 2.75 5.06 9.85
N LEU A 124 3.78 5.71 9.29
CA LEU A 124 3.87 7.17 9.34
C LEU A 124 2.70 7.85 8.61
N PRO A 125 2.40 7.58 7.33
CA PRO A 125 1.24 8.18 6.68
C PRO A 125 -0.10 7.74 7.29
N ILE A 126 -0.20 6.54 7.85
CA ILE A 126 -1.41 6.06 8.55
C ILE A 126 -1.63 6.84 9.84
N ALA A 127 -0.56 7.08 10.62
CA ALA A 127 -0.62 7.92 11.82
C ALA A 127 -0.98 9.38 11.50
N CYS A 128 -0.38 9.94 10.44
CA CYS A 128 -0.74 11.29 9.96
C CYS A 128 -2.22 11.38 9.55
N ALA A 129 -2.81 10.28 9.09
CA ALA A 129 -4.24 10.20 8.81
C ALA A 129 -5.13 10.09 10.07
N GLY A 130 -4.54 10.09 11.27
CA GLY A 130 -5.28 10.00 12.52
C GLY A 130 -5.74 8.59 12.91
N VAL A 131 -5.22 7.56 12.25
CA VAL A 131 -5.51 6.16 12.60
C VAL A 131 -4.67 5.75 13.81
N ASP A 132 -5.28 5.03 14.75
CA ASP A 132 -4.57 4.43 15.87
C ASP A 132 -3.64 3.31 15.40
N ILE A 133 -2.37 3.64 15.22
CA ILE A 133 -1.34 2.68 14.79
C ILE A 133 -0.98 1.67 15.88
N ALA A 134 -1.23 1.97 17.16
CA ALA A 134 -1.00 1.00 18.24
C ALA A 134 -2.04 -0.12 18.17
N ALA A 135 -3.31 0.22 18.02
CA ALA A 135 -4.38 -0.75 17.81
C ALA A 135 -4.17 -1.57 16.52
N LEU A 136 -3.68 -0.93 15.43
CA LEU A 136 -3.35 -1.63 14.20
C LEU A 136 -2.24 -2.66 14.41
N MET A 137 -1.19 -2.31 15.13
CA MET A 137 -0.06 -3.20 15.41
C MET A 137 -0.44 -4.31 16.38
N GLU A 138 -1.28 -4.04 17.37
CA GLU A 138 -1.81 -5.06 18.26
C GLU A 138 -2.65 -6.09 17.50
N GLY A 139 -3.55 -5.66 16.63
CA GLY A 139 -4.31 -6.56 15.75
C GLY A 139 -3.41 -7.43 14.86
N ALA A 140 -2.32 -6.86 14.35
CA ALA A 140 -1.35 -7.62 13.58
C ALA A 140 -0.60 -8.66 14.44
N ALA A 141 -0.24 -8.32 15.68
CA ALA A 141 0.41 -9.25 16.63
C ALA A 141 -0.53 -10.40 17.01
N GLN A 142 -1.80 -10.10 17.32
CA GLN A 142 -2.83 -11.11 17.61
C GLN A 142 -3.04 -12.05 16.41
N ALA A 143 -3.12 -11.51 15.19
CA ALA A 143 -3.25 -12.31 13.99
C ALA A 143 -2.01 -13.21 13.76
N MET A 144 -0.82 -12.69 14.00
CA MET A 144 0.44 -13.46 13.91
C MET A 144 0.43 -14.63 14.89
N GLU A 145 0.02 -14.43 16.13
CA GLU A 145 -0.09 -15.48 17.14
C GLU A 145 -1.15 -16.53 16.77
N ALA A 146 -2.35 -16.08 16.40
CA ALA A 146 -3.45 -16.97 16.03
C ALA A 146 -3.15 -17.82 14.78
N LEU A 147 -2.33 -17.31 13.87
CA LEU A 147 -1.98 -17.99 12.62
C LEU A 147 -0.61 -18.71 12.67
N ALA A 148 0.10 -18.68 13.81
CA ALA A 148 1.42 -19.28 13.93
C ALA A 148 1.37 -20.82 13.94
N ALA A 149 0.40 -21.41 14.62
CA ALA A 149 0.29 -22.85 14.75
C ALA A 149 -0.21 -23.50 13.46
N PRO A 150 0.50 -24.48 12.89
CA PRO A 150 0.01 -25.25 11.77
C PRO A 150 -1.16 -26.15 12.19
N GLY A 151 -2.17 -26.30 11.35
CA GLY A 151 -3.30 -27.17 11.67
C GLY A 151 -4.49 -26.98 10.74
N ALA A 152 -5.42 -27.95 10.82
CA ALA A 152 -6.63 -27.94 10.01
C ALA A 152 -7.57 -26.79 10.37
N ASP A 153 -7.52 -26.30 11.60
CA ASP A 153 -8.35 -25.20 12.10
C ASP A 153 -7.76 -23.81 11.80
N ASN A 154 -6.52 -23.77 11.31
CA ASN A 154 -5.88 -22.50 10.93
C ASN A 154 -6.35 -22.03 9.54
N PRO A 155 -7.05 -20.88 9.45
CA PRO A 155 -7.62 -20.41 8.18
C PRO A 155 -6.57 -20.09 7.11
N ALA A 156 -5.35 -19.68 7.50
CA ALA A 156 -4.26 -19.45 6.55
C ALA A 156 -3.79 -20.76 5.91
N TRP A 157 -3.73 -21.83 6.69
CA TRP A 157 -3.39 -23.16 6.20
C TRP A 157 -4.50 -23.75 5.34
N GLN A 158 -5.76 -23.60 5.75
CA GLN A 158 -6.92 -24.01 4.94
C GLN A 158 -6.91 -23.32 3.58
N TYR A 159 -6.69 -22.02 3.57
CA TYR A 159 -6.59 -21.23 2.33
C TYR A 159 -5.44 -21.71 1.44
N ALA A 160 -4.26 -21.90 2.02
CA ALA A 160 -3.09 -22.39 1.27
C ALA A 160 -3.32 -23.79 0.70
N ALA A 161 -3.89 -24.70 1.48
CA ALA A 161 -4.22 -26.06 1.06
C ALA A 161 -5.27 -26.08 -0.08
N ALA A 162 -6.34 -25.30 0.05
CA ALA A 162 -7.36 -25.16 -0.98
C ALA A 162 -6.77 -24.61 -2.29
N ARG A 163 -5.95 -23.56 -2.21
CA ARG A 163 -5.25 -23.00 -3.37
C ARG A 163 -4.37 -24.05 -4.06
N HIS A 164 -3.60 -24.80 -3.27
CA HIS A 164 -2.73 -25.84 -3.81
C HIS A 164 -3.53 -26.96 -4.48
N ALA A 165 -4.56 -27.47 -3.82
CA ALA A 165 -5.42 -28.53 -4.37
C ALA A 165 -6.08 -28.12 -5.69
N LEU A 166 -6.62 -26.91 -5.75
CA LEU A 166 -7.24 -26.39 -6.96
C LEU A 166 -6.22 -26.13 -8.08
N TYR A 167 -5.04 -25.67 -7.73
CA TYR A 167 -3.96 -25.50 -8.69
C TYR A 167 -3.52 -26.80 -9.33
N THR A 168 -3.38 -27.88 -8.54
CA THR A 168 -3.02 -29.22 -9.03
C THR A 168 -4.11 -29.83 -9.91
N GLN A 169 -5.38 -29.48 -9.68
CA GLN A 169 -6.52 -29.82 -10.54
C GLN A 169 -6.60 -28.97 -11.83
N GLY A 170 -5.61 -28.12 -12.10
CA GLY A 170 -5.55 -27.33 -13.32
C GLY A 170 -6.20 -25.94 -13.25
N LYS A 171 -6.69 -25.49 -12.08
CA LYS A 171 -7.23 -24.14 -11.89
C LYS A 171 -6.07 -23.16 -11.76
N LYS A 172 -5.71 -22.46 -12.84
CA LYS A 172 -4.52 -21.60 -12.93
C LYS A 172 -4.76 -20.12 -12.60
N VAL A 173 -6.01 -19.73 -12.46
CA VAL A 173 -6.41 -18.34 -12.20
C VAL A 173 -7.23 -18.31 -10.92
N GLU A 174 -6.87 -17.42 -10.03
CA GLU A 174 -7.60 -17.09 -8.81
C GLU A 174 -8.19 -15.69 -8.95
N LEU A 175 -9.45 -15.54 -8.63
CA LEU A 175 -10.17 -14.28 -8.69
C LEU A 175 -10.58 -13.87 -7.28
N LEU A 176 -10.03 -12.74 -6.81
CA LEU A 176 -10.42 -12.10 -5.56
C LEU A 176 -11.57 -11.11 -5.87
N VAL A 177 -12.74 -11.39 -5.33
CA VAL A 177 -13.95 -10.58 -5.51
C VAL A 177 -14.26 -9.84 -4.22
N GLY A 178 -14.49 -8.54 -4.32
CA GLY A 178 -14.91 -7.70 -3.19
C GLY A 178 -16.05 -6.79 -3.61
N TYR A 179 -17.07 -6.68 -2.77
CA TYR A 179 -18.23 -5.81 -2.99
C TYR A 179 -18.00 -4.39 -2.46
N GLU A 180 -17.09 -4.25 -1.49
CA GLU A 180 -16.70 -2.95 -0.95
C GLU A 180 -15.71 -2.24 -1.85
N PRO A 181 -15.93 -0.96 -2.22
CA PRO A 181 -15.08 -0.20 -3.13
C PRO A 181 -13.62 -0.07 -2.68
N TYR A 182 -13.33 -0.24 -1.39
CA TYR A 182 -12.00 -0.07 -0.81
C TYR A 182 -11.19 -1.39 -0.76
N LEU A 183 -11.83 -2.55 -0.84
CA LEU A 183 -11.18 -3.85 -0.83
C LEU A 183 -10.14 -4.05 -1.95
N PRO A 184 -10.30 -3.51 -3.16
CA PRO A 184 -9.26 -3.57 -4.19
C PRO A 184 -7.89 -3.06 -3.74
N LEU A 185 -7.84 -2.12 -2.81
CA LEU A 185 -6.57 -1.61 -2.24
C LEU A 185 -5.86 -2.67 -1.41
N LEU A 186 -6.61 -3.48 -0.64
CA LEU A 186 -6.06 -4.62 0.10
C LEU A 186 -5.59 -5.72 -0.86
N TRP A 187 -6.39 -6.04 -1.87
CA TRP A 187 -6.05 -7.06 -2.86
C TRP A 187 -4.76 -6.75 -3.62
N ARG A 188 -4.45 -5.47 -3.87
CA ARG A 188 -3.17 -5.07 -4.47
C ARG A 188 -1.97 -5.49 -3.63
N VAL A 189 -2.07 -5.40 -2.31
CA VAL A 189 -1.01 -5.86 -1.38
C VAL A 189 -0.86 -7.38 -1.46
N VAL A 190 -1.96 -8.11 -1.38
CA VAL A 190 -1.98 -9.58 -1.49
C VAL A 190 -1.42 -10.05 -2.83
N GLU A 191 -1.87 -9.43 -3.92
CA GLU A 191 -1.39 -9.74 -5.28
C GLU A 191 0.12 -9.50 -5.42
N ALA A 192 0.62 -8.39 -4.90
CA ALA A 192 2.05 -8.06 -4.96
C ALA A 192 2.90 -9.08 -4.19
N ALA A 193 2.44 -9.54 -3.02
CA ALA A 193 3.10 -10.58 -2.24
C ALA A 193 3.13 -11.90 -3.00
N LEU A 194 1.98 -12.37 -3.49
CA LEU A 194 1.85 -13.64 -4.21
C LEU A 194 2.61 -13.68 -5.54
N ARG A 195 2.69 -12.55 -6.27
CA ARG A 195 3.44 -12.48 -7.55
C ARG A 195 4.95 -12.64 -7.34
N ARG A 196 5.50 -12.13 -6.25
CA ARG A 196 6.92 -12.27 -5.94
C ARG A 196 7.31 -13.72 -5.65
N ASP A 197 6.47 -14.43 -4.91
CA ASP A 197 6.72 -15.84 -4.61
C ASP A 197 6.84 -16.70 -5.87
N ARG A 198 6.08 -16.37 -6.90
CA ARG A 198 6.18 -17.03 -8.21
C ARG A 198 7.49 -16.72 -8.95
N GLY A 199 7.98 -15.49 -8.87
CA GLY A 199 9.26 -15.10 -9.48
C GLY A 199 10.46 -15.80 -8.86
N GLN A 200 10.28 -16.44 -7.69
CA GLN A 200 11.30 -17.27 -7.02
C GLN A 200 11.16 -18.78 -7.33
N GLY A 201 10.49 -19.15 -8.42
CA GLY A 201 10.30 -20.53 -8.85
C GLY A 201 9.18 -21.28 -8.14
N ARG A 202 8.42 -20.63 -7.24
CA ARG A 202 7.27 -21.23 -6.58
C ARG A 202 6.05 -21.28 -7.51
N GLN A 203 5.38 -22.43 -7.55
CA GLN A 203 4.20 -22.62 -8.37
C GLN A 203 2.92 -22.29 -7.59
N GLY A 204 1.91 -21.70 -8.25
CA GLY A 204 0.62 -21.39 -7.65
C GLY A 204 -0.30 -20.62 -8.62
N PRO A 205 -1.59 -20.42 -8.31
CA PRO A 205 -2.52 -19.69 -9.17
C PRO A 205 -2.14 -18.21 -9.30
N LEU A 206 -2.49 -17.60 -10.44
CA LEU A 206 -2.32 -16.16 -10.68
C LEU A 206 -3.49 -15.41 -10.04
N PRO A 207 -3.24 -14.57 -9.02
CA PRO A 207 -4.28 -13.72 -8.50
C PRO A 207 -4.64 -12.63 -9.53
N ARG A 208 -5.93 -12.40 -9.72
CA ARG A 208 -6.49 -11.30 -10.49
C ARG A 208 -7.55 -10.59 -9.66
N GLN A 209 -7.59 -9.28 -9.78
CA GLN A 209 -8.61 -8.46 -9.14
C GLN A 209 -9.80 -8.25 -10.07
N ARG A 210 -11.02 -8.34 -9.53
CA ARG A 210 -12.20 -7.70 -10.11
C ARG A 210 -12.97 -6.99 -9.01
N GLY A 211 -13.10 -5.68 -9.13
CA GLY A 211 -14.13 -4.93 -8.43
C GLY A 211 -15.45 -5.16 -9.14
N VAL A 212 -16.45 -5.65 -8.43
CA VAL A 212 -17.81 -5.74 -8.97
C VAL A 212 -18.44 -4.37 -8.76
N HIS A 213 -18.19 -3.42 -9.66
CA HIS A 213 -19.09 -2.30 -9.82
C HIS A 213 -20.40 -2.82 -10.42
N ARG A 214 -21.53 -2.36 -9.85
CA ARG A 214 -22.91 -2.66 -10.28
C ARG A 214 -23.11 -2.45 -11.78
N ARG A 215 -22.62 -3.36 -12.63
CA ARG A 215 -23.11 -3.54 -14.01
C ARG A 215 -23.06 -5.02 -14.35
N PRO A 216 -24.17 -5.66 -14.66
CA PRO A 216 -24.20 -6.99 -15.23
C PRO A 216 -23.79 -6.90 -16.69
N ALA A 217 -22.50 -6.79 -16.96
CA ALA A 217 -21.96 -6.94 -18.31
C ALA A 217 -20.88 -8.03 -18.28
N LEU A 218 -21.27 -9.21 -17.83
CA LEU A 218 -20.49 -10.43 -17.97
C LEU A 218 -20.94 -11.21 -19.20
N HIS A 219 -21.04 -10.52 -20.34
CA HIS A 219 -21.18 -11.17 -21.64
C HIS A 219 -20.06 -10.67 -22.56
N GLY A 220 -18.81 -10.90 -22.15
CA GLY A 220 -17.73 -11.02 -23.11
C GLY A 220 -17.75 -12.45 -23.67
N PRO A 221 -17.47 -12.66 -24.97
CA PRO A 221 -17.47 -13.99 -25.55
C PRO A 221 -16.46 -14.87 -24.79
N VAL A 222 -16.95 -15.96 -24.22
CA VAL A 222 -16.11 -17.04 -23.69
C VAL A 222 -15.40 -17.64 -24.91
N HIS A 223 -14.10 -17.43 -25.05
CA HIS A 223 -13.34 -18.09 -26.09
C HIS A 223 -13.52 -19.60 -25.97
N PRO A 224 -13.93 -20.31 -27.02
CA PRO A 224 -14.00 -21.78 -27.02
C PRO A 224 -12.58 -22.30 -26.82
N GLY A 225 -12.33 -22.92 -25.67
CA GLY A 225 -11.01 -23.39 -25.23
C GLY A 225 -10.50 -22.72 -23.95
N GLY A 226 -11.23 -21.79 -23.37
CA GLY A 226 -10.91 -21.16 -22.08
C GLY A 226 -10.91 -22.17 -20.94
N ARG A 227 -9.76 -22.37 -20.30
CA ARG A 227 -9.64 -23.19 -19.09
C ARG A 227 -10.49 -22.58 -17.99
N ALA A 228 -11.33 -23.37 -17.33
CA ALA A 228 -12.15 -22.93 -16.21
C ALA A 228 -11.27 -22.28 -15.12
N GLY A 229 -11.51 -21.01 -14.83
CA GLY A 229 -10.85 -20.26 -13.75
C GLY A 229 -11.49 -20.62 -12.40
N LEU A 230 -10.71 -20.49 -11.33
CA LEU A 230 -11.21 -20.54 -9.96
C LEU A 230 -11.83 -19.20 -9.61
N MET A 231 -13.09 -19.18 -9.24
CA MET A 231 -13.74 -18.06 -8.59
C MET A 231 -13.80 -18.35 -7.09
N LEU A 232 -12.97 -17.65 -6.32
CA LEU A 232 -13.04 -17.66 -4.86
C LEU A 232 -13.79 -16.40 -4.43
N GLU A 233 -15.03 -16.59 -4.00
CA GLU A 233 -15.85 -15.52 -3.45
C GLU A 233 -15.53 -15.38 -1.95
N THR A 234 -14.78 -14.35 -1.57
CA THR A 234 -14.58 -14.01 -0.17
C THR A 234 -15.55 -12.91 0.21
N GLY A 235 -16.74 -13.28 0.66
CA GLY A 235 -17.71 -12.38 1.26
C GLY A 235 -17.28 -11.97 2.67
N GLY A 236 -16.38 -11.01 2.80
CA GLY A 236 -16.03 -10.39 4.07
C GLY A 236 -16.72 -9.05 4.19
N ALA A 237 -17.82 -8.95 4.92
CA ALA A 237 -18.28 -7.67 5.42
C ALA A 237 -17.33 -7.26 6.54
N LEU A 238 -16.41 -6.33 6.28
CA LEU A 238 -15.75 -5.58 7.33
C LEU A 238 -16.83 -4.77 8.05
N ARG A 239 -17.27 -5.25 9.21
CA ARG A 239 -18.04 -4.39 10.12
C ARG A 239 -17.13 -3.24 10.51
N ALA A 240 -17.45 -2.05 10.06
CA ALA A 240 -16.91 -0.85 10.64
C ALA A 240 -17.18 -0.94 12.16
N ALA A 241 -16.12 -0.91 12.97
CA ALA A 241 -16.27 -0.70 14.39
C ALA A 241 -17.00 0.65 14.51
N ALA A 242 -18.24 0.61 15.03
CA ALA A 242 -18.98 1.82 15.31
C ALA A 242 -18.12 2.64 16.26
N CYS A 243 -17.68 3.82 15.83
CA CYS A 243 -17.22 4.85 16.74
C CYS A 243 -18.37 5.13 17.70
N GLY A 244 -18.25 4.65 18.93
CA GLY A 244 -19.15 4.99 20.01
C GLY A 244 -19.13 6.50 20.20
N SER A 245 -20.31 7.04 20.20
CA SER A 245 -20.65 8.42 20.58
C SER A 245 -20.10 8.82 21.95
#